data_9fafa04ef21f22c6411e04655ec4adc6
#
_entry.id   9fafa04ef21f22c6411e04655ec4adc6
#
_cell.length_a   1.000
_cell.length_b   1.000
_cell.length_c   1.000
_cell.angle_alpha   90.00
_cell.angle_beta   90.00
_cell.angle_gamma   90.00
#
_symmetry.space_group_name_H-M   'P 1'
#
loop_
_entity.id
_entity.type
_entity.pdbx_description
1 polymer ?
#
loop_
_entity_poly.entity_id
_entity_poly.type
_entity_poly.pdbx_seq_one_letter_code
_entity_poly.pdbx_strand_id
1 'polypeptide(L)'
;MSARPLRIGVLALQGAFREHRNTLEACGADVVEIRRPFDEADIEYKGLGTLDGIVLPGGESTTMGKLLSDWELLEAIRNCGLNGMPIFGTCAGMILLCKEIEDASGTLLSQPRFGLLDARVRRNAFGRQLDSFETTLDVRGVAPDVEAVFIRAPLITSTGPDVEILAEMQSGEETRIVAVRQKNILAASFHPELTADLRLHQYFLNMCEHWRN
;
A
#
# COMPACT_ATOMS: atom_id res chain seq x y z
N MET A 1 9.11 20.11 -23.62
CA MET A 1 9.02 18.65 -23.85
C MET A 1 8.06 18.12 -22.80
N SER A 2 6.98 17.42 -23.17
CA SER A 2 6.10 16.78 -22.19
C SER A 2 6.91 15.70 -21.47
N ALA A 3 6.93 15.72 -20.13
CA ALA A 3 7.55 14.64 -19.35
C ALA A 3 6.81 13.33 -19.67
N ARG A 4 7.55 12.21 -19.74
CA ARG A 4 6.90 10.89 -19.91
C ARG A 4 5.92 10.62 -18.76
N PRO A 5 4.84 9.88 -18.99
CA PRO A 5 3.98 9.41 -17.90
C PRO A 5 4.80 8.72 -16.80
N LEU A 6 4.32 8.80 -15.55
CA LEU A 6 4.86 8.01 -14.45
C LEU A 6 4.61 6.53 -14.72
N ARG A 7 5.63 5.71 -14.54
CA ARG A 7 5.53 4.26 -14.71
C ARG A 7 5.39 3.58 -13.36
N ILE A 8 4.21 3.05 -13.07
CA ILE A 8 3.86 2.48 -11.76
C ILE A 8 3.71 0.97 -11.85
N GLY A 9 4.45 0.26 -11.02
CA GLY A 9 4.29 -1.18 -10.84
C GLY A 9 3.15 -1.49 -9.87
N VAL A 10 2.21 -2.35 -10.25
CA VAL A 10 1.18 -2.88 -9.34
C VAL A 10 1.44 -4.35 -9.11
N LEU A 11 1.62 -4.75 -7.83
CA LEU A 11 1.85 -6.14 -7.47
C LEU A 11 0.60 -6.97 -7.79
N ALA A 12 0.68 -7.85 -8.80
CA ALA A 12 -0.45 -8.59 -9.36
C ALA A 12 -0.39 -10.09 -9.02
N LEU A 13 -0.05 -10.44 -7.77
CA LEU A 13 0.00 -11.81 -7.29
C LEU A 13 -1.38 -12.30 -6.83
N GLN A 14 -2.12 -11.44 -6.12
CA GLN A 14 -3.43 -11.74 -5.53
C GLN A 14 -4.10 -10.42 -5.09
N GLY A 15 -5.44 -10.36 -5.05
CA GLY A 15 -6.21 -9.24 -4.51
C GLY A 15 -6.61 -8.18 -5.55
N ALA A 16 -6.86 -6.95 -5.09
CA ALA A 16 -7.48 -5.86 -5.85
C ALA A 16 -6.50 -5.10 -6.77
N PHE A 17 -5.58 -5.81 -7.45
CA PHE A 17 -4.58 -5.18 -8.31
C PHE A 17 -5.17 -4.54 -9.58
N ARG A 18 -6.29 -5.08 -10.11
CA ARG A 18 -6.95 -4.54 -11.30
C ARG A 18 -7.60 -3.19 -11.02
N GLU A 19 -8.21 -3.05 -9.87
CA GLU A 19 -8.85 -1.83 -9.40
C GLU A 19 -7.80 -0.73 -9.24
N HIS A 20 -6.67 -1.02 -8.58
CA HIS A 20 -5.54 -0.08 -8.50
C HIS A 20 -5.00 0.31 -9.88
N ARG A 21 -4.84 -0.65 -10.79
CA ARG A 21 -4.42 -0.38 -12.16
C ARG A 21 -5.38 0.62 -12.82
N ASN A 22 -6.68 0.34 -12.82
CA ASN A 22 -7.69 1.20 -13.45
C ASN A 22 -7.67 2.62 -12.88
N THR A 23 -7.55 2.76 -11.55
CA THR A 23 -7.47 4.05 -10.86
C THR A 23 -6.20 4.82 -11.25
N LEU A 24 -5.05 4.17 -11.28
CA LEU A 24 -3.78 4.79 -11.68
C LEU A 24 -3.76 5.19 -13.15
N GLU A 25 -4.31 4.36 -14.05
CA GLU A 25 -4.48 4.70 -15.47
C GLU A 25 -5.42 5.89 -15.65
N ALA A 26 -6.50 5.99 -14.85
CA ALA A 26 -7.38 7.15 -14.84
C ALA A 26 -6.67 8.43 -14.35
N CYS A 27 -5.65 8.31 -13.50
CA CYS A 27 -4.77 9.40 -13.10
C CYS A 27 -3.66 9.73 -14.13
N GLY A 28 -3.60 9.01 -15.25
CA GLY A 28 -2.62 9.25 -16.33
C GLY A 28 -1.28 8.54 -16.18
N ALA A 29 -1.16 7.55 -15.29
CA ALA A 29 0.05 6.73 -15.15
C ALA A 29 0.12 5.62 -16.21
N ASP A 30 1.35 5.24 -16.59
CA ASP A 30 1.66 4.00 -17.32
C ASP A 30 1.81 2.87 -16.29
N VAL A 31 0.90 1.87 -16.33
CA VAL A 31 0.83 0.85 -15.28
C VAL A 31 1.35 -0.50 -15.77
N VAL A 32 2.21 -1.09 -14.95
CA VAL A 32 2.81 -2.41 -15.20
C VAL A 32 2.43 -3.38 -14.08
N GLU A 33 1.92 -4.56 -14.44
CA GLU A 33 1.61 -5.61 -13.46
C GLU A 33 2.86 -6.42 -13.10
N ILE A 34 3.24 -6.42 -11.81
CA ILE A 34 4.35 -7.22 -11.29
C ILE A 34 3.83 -8.60 -10.90
N ARG A 35 4.17 -9.66 -11.66
CA ARG A 35 3.66 -11.03 -11.45
C ARG A 35 4.73 -12.05 -11.10
N ARG A 36 5.98 -11.79 -11.42
CA ARG A 36 7.12 -12.72 -11.25
C ARG A 36 8.44 -11.94 -11.22
N PRO A 37 9.54 -12.57 -10.77
CA PRO A 37 10.87 -12.00 -10.92
C PRO A 37 11.13 -11.69 -12.37
N PHE A 38 11.87 -10.63 -12.59
CA PHE A 38 12.17 -10.10 -13.91
C PHE A 38 12.94 -11.11 -14.73
N ASP A 39 12.35 -11.61 -15.79
CA ASP A 39 13.06 -12.33 -16.82
C ASP A 39 13.78 -11.29 -17.70
N GLU A 40 15.11 -11.40 -17.84
CA GLU A 40 15.91 -10.54 -18.73
C GLU A 40 15.43 -10.60 -20.19
N ALA A 41 14.63 -11.64 -20.52
CA ALA A 41 14.02 -11.86 -21.82
C ALA A 41 12.74 -11.04 -22.07
N ASP A 42 12.14 -10.44 -21.04
CA ASP A 42 10.94 -9.59 -21.20
C ASP A 42 11.35 -8.21 -21.76
N ILE A 43 11.41 -8.11 -23.09
CA ILE A 43 11.82 -6.90 -23.84
C ILE A 43 10.98 -5.66 -23.48
N GLU A 44 9.76 -5.87 -23.00
CA GLU A 44 8.81 -4.82 -22.55
C GLU A 44 9.06 -4.39 -21.09
N TYR A 45 9.73 -5.23 -20.28
CA TYR A 45 9.93 -5.05 -18.86
C TYR A 45 11.40 -4.94 -18.46
N LYS A 46 11.94 -3.75 -18.49
CA LYS A 46 13.35 -3.46 -18.12
C LYS A 46 13.64 -3.51 -16.62
N GLY A 47 12.88 -4.27 -15.83
CA GLY A 47 13.10 -4.45 -14.39
C GLY A 47 12.48 -3.35 -13.51
N LEU A 48 12.47 -3.60 -12.17
CA LEU A 48 11.94 -2.67 -11.15
C LEU A 48 12.63 -1.28 -11.20
N GLY A 49 13.87 -1.20 -11.63
CA GLY A 49 14.63 0.05 -11.75
C GLY A 49 14.09 1.03 -12.79
N THR A 50 13.12 0.64 -13.63
CA THR A 50 12.46 1.54 -14.58
C THR A 50 11.12 2.09 -14.08
N LEU A 51 10.68 1.64 -12.91
CA LEU A 51 9.46 2.13 -12.26
C LEU A 51 9.73 3.43 -11.50
N ASP A 52 8.72 4.27 -11.44
CA ASP A 52 8.71 5.49 -10.65
C ASP A 52 8.03 5.28 -9.27
N GLY A 53 7.37 4.13 -9.07
CA GLY A 53 6.74 3.74 -7.82
C GLY A 53 6.09 2.36 -7.88
N ILE A 54 5.73 1.80 -6.73
CA ILE A 54 5.10 0.47 -6.61
C ILE A 54 3.86 0.56 -5.75
N VAL A 55 2.77 -0.13 -6.18
CA VAL A 55 1.54 -0.32 -5.39
C VAL A 55 1.41 -1.77 -4.97
N LEU A 56 1.15 -1.98 -3.69
CA LEU A 56 0.88 -3.26 -3.04
C LEU A 56 -0.61 -3.32 -2.68
N PRO A 57 -1.43 -4.08 -3.40
CA PRO A 57 -2.88 -4.08 -3.23
C PRO A 57 -3.33 -4.77 -1.95
N GLY A 58 -4.60 -4.59 -1.62
CA GLY A 58 -5.32 -5.42 -0.66
C GLY A 58 -5.45 -6.87 -1.14
N GLY A 59 -5.63 -7.79 -0.17
CA GLY A 59 -5.72 -9.23 -0.42
C GLY A 59 -5.52 -10.03 0.86
N GLU A 60 -4.94 -11.24 0.75
CA GLU A 60 -4.57 -12.07 1.91
C GLU A 60 -3.05 -11.99 2.14
N SER A 61 -2.64 -11.30 3.21
CA SER A 61 -1.23 -10.95 3.45
C SER A 61 -0.30 -12.14 3.64
N THR A 62 -0.77 -13.26 4.19
CA THR A 62 0.07 -14.47 4.36
C THR A 62 0.36 -15.13 3.02
N THR A 63 -0.66 -15.27 2.17
CA THR A 63 -0.52 -15.79 0.81
C THR A 63 0.38 -14.91 -0.04
N MET A 64 0.16 -13.58 0.02
CA MET A 64 0.99 -12.63 -0.70
C MET A 64 2.44 -12.69 -0.24
N GLY A 65 2.69 -12.72 1.08
CA GLY A 65 4.03 -12.82 1.63
C GLY A 65 4.76 -14.09 1.21
N LYS A 66 4.04 -15.24 1.19
CA LYS A 66 4.58 -16.51 0.69
C LYS A 66 4.94 -16.42 -0.79
N LEU A 67 4.03 -15.95 -1.65
CA LEU A 67 4.28 -15.82 -3.09
C LEU A 67 5.44 -14.86 -3.37
N LEU A 68 5.55 -13.76 -2.64
CA LEU A 68 6.68 -12.82 -2.73
C LEU A 68 8.01 -13.50 -2.42
N SER A 69 8.05 -14.38 -1.41
CA SER A 69 9.25 -15.14 -1.06
C SER A 69 9.56 -16.22 -2.08
N ASP A 70 8.55 -17.02 -2.48
CA ASP A 70 8.71 -18.12 -3.44
C ASP A 70 9.18 -17.62 -4.83
N TRP A 71 8.86 -16.38 -5.18
CA TRP A 71 9.20 -15.77 -6.46
C TRP A 71 10.34 -14.74 -6.37
N GLU A 72 11.06 -14.68 -5.26
CA GLU A 72 12.22 -13.80 -5.03
C GLU A 72 11.90 -12.29 -5.18
N LEU A 73 10.62 -11.91 -5.16
CA LEU A 73 10.16 -10.52 -5.28
C LEU A 73 10.29 -9.74 -3.97
N LEU A 74 10.32 -10.43 -2.82
CA LEU A 74 10.30 -9.78 -1.51
C LEU A 74 11.50 -8.86 -1.33
N GLU A 75 12.71 -9.38 -1.48
CA GLU A 75 13.94 -8.60 -1.31
C GLU A 75 14.14 -7.59 -2.46
N ALA A 76 13.73 -7.93 -3.68
CA ALA A 76 13.84 -7.02 -4.82
C ALA A 76 13.00 -5.74 -4.61
N ILE A 77 11.72 -5.87 -4.23
CA ILE A 77 10.83 -4.74 -3.93
C ILE A 77 11.28 -4.01 -2.65
N ARG A 78 11.71 -4.76 -1.63
CA ARG A 78 12.24 -4.17 -0.40
C ARG A 78 13.43 -3.26 -0.68
N ASN A 79 14.36 -3.70 -1.52
CA ASN A 79 15.52 -2.90 -1.91
C ASN A 79 15.12 -1.63 -2.69
N CYS A 80 14.10 -1.69 -3.56
CA CYS A 80 13.55 -0.48 -4.19
C CYS A 80 13.08 0.54 -3.15
N GLY A 81 12.32 0.10 -2.14
CA GLY A 81 11.86 0.98 -1.06
C GLY A 81 13.00 1.56 -0.20
N LEU A 82 14.02 0.75 0.13
CA LEU A 82 15.21 1.20 0.86
C LEU A 82 16.03 2.24 0.07
N ASN A 83 16.02 2.15 -1.26
CA ASN A 83 16.66 3.11 -2.16
C ASN A 83 15.79 4.36 -2.45
N GLY A 84 14.66 4.51 -1.75
CA GLY A 84 13.83 5.71 -1.81
C GLY A 84 12.68 5.68 -2.81
N MET A 85 12.51 4.60 -3.60
CA MET A 85 11.37 4.47 -4.50
C MET A 85 10.06 4.51 -3.71
N PRO A 86 9.08 5.34 -4.09
CA PRO A 86 7.78 5.39 -3.42
C PRO A 86 7.03 4.05 -3.51
N ILE A 87 6.50 3.62 -2.35
CA ILE A 87 5.68 2.41 -2.27
C ILE A 87 4.39 2.74 -1.53
N PHE A 88 3.25 2.37 -2.13
CA PHE A 88 1.92 2.54 -1.54
C PHE A 88 1.30 1.16 -1.26
N GLY A 89 0.91 0.91 -0.01
CA GLY A 89 0.24 -0.33 0.41
C GLY A 89 -1.16 -0.09 0.94
N THR A 90 -2.16 -0.82 0.42
CA THR A 90 -3.54 -0.80 0.92
C THR A 90 -3.88 -2.12 1.61
N CYS A 91 -4.60 -2.08 2.73
CA CYS A 91 -5.07 -3.25 3.47
C CYS A 91 -3.96 -4.30 3.70
N ALA A 92 -3.94 -5.40 2.94
CA ALA A 92 -2.88 -6.43 3.02
C ALA A 92 -1.50 -5.86 2.61
N GLY A 93 -1.45 -4.96 1.64
CA GLY A 93 -0.22 -4.25 1.26
C GLY A 93 0.36 -3.42 2.42
N MET A 94 -0.48 -2.74 3.21
CA MET A 94 -0.06 -2.05 4.43
C MET A 94 0.51 -3.04 5.45
N ILE A 95 -0.14 -4.21 5.66
CA ILE A 95 0.37 -5.25 6.57
C ILE A 95 1.79 -5.67 6.18
N LEU A 96 2.04 -5.90 4.88
CA LEU A 96 3.36 -6.31 4.38
C LEU A 96 4.42 -5.23 4.53
N LEU A 97 4.04 -3.94 4.53
CA LEU A 97 4.98 -2.83 4.75
C LEU A 97 5.41 -2.68 6.20
N CYS A 98 4.56 -3.03 7.17
CA CYS A 98 4.85 -2.84 8.59
C CYS A 98 6.02 -3.71 9.10
N LYS A 99 6.78 -3.18 10.06
CA LYS A 99 7.86 -3.92 10.74
C LYS A 99 7.34 -5.06 11.58
N GLU A 100 6.19 -4.88 12.24
CA GLU A 100 5.62 -5.87 13.14
C GLU A 100 4.15 -6.16 12.78
N ILE A 101 3.79 -7.43 12.83
CA ILE A 101 2.45 -7.90 12.52
C ILE A 101 1.93 -8.71 13.70
N GLU A 102 0.75 -8.38 14.19
CA GLU A 102 0.04 -9.10 15.25
C GLU A 102 -1.19 -9.84 14.69
N ASP A 103 -1.54 -10.95 15.32
CA ASP A 103 -2.86 -11.56 15.16
C ASP A 103 -3.93 -10.82 15.99
N ALA A 104 -5.16 -11.31 15.96
CA ALA A 104 -6.29 -10.73 16.71
C ALA A 104 -6.09 -10.77 18.23
N SER A 105 -5.23 -11.66 18.76
CA SER A 105 -4.90 -11.77 20.20
C SER A 105 -3.76 -10.82 20.62
N GLY A 106 -3.10 -10.15 19.67
CA GLY A 106 -1.91 -9.33 19.90
C GLY A 106 -0.58 -10.12 19.88
N THR A 107 -0.62 -11.39 19.47
CA THR A 107 0.58 -12.20 19.34
C THR A 107 1.33 -11.84 18.05
N LEU A 108 2.65 -11.61 18.15
CA LEU A 108 3.47 -11.30 16.98
C LEU A 108 3.58 -12.50 16.03
N LEU A 109 3.39 -12.21 14.75
CA LEU A 109 3.45 -13.19 13.67
C LEU A 109 4.77 -13.11 12.90
N SER A 110 5.32 -14.28 12.59
CA SER A 110 6.54 -14.43 11.78
C SER A 110 6.18 -14.76 10.31
N GLN A 111 5.45 -13.86 9.62
CA GLN A 111 5.21 -14.00 8.19
C GLN A 111 6.19 -13.16 7.36
N PRO A 112 6.47 -13.53 6.08
CA PRO A 112 7.27 -12.72 5.18
C PRO A 112 6.64 -11.33 4.99
N ARG A 113 7.46 -10.29 5.04
CA ARG A 113 7.07 -8.89 4.92
C ARG A 113 8.23 -8.01 4.50
N PHE A 114 7.94 -6.82 3.97
CA PHE A 114 8.98 -5.85 3.59
C PHE A 114 9.60 -5.16 4.81
N GLY A 115 8.80 -4.84 5.84
CA GLY A 115 9.29 -4.21 7.07
C GLY A 115 9.87 -2.81 6.85
N LEU A 116 9.33 -2.04 5.89
CA LEU A 116 9.79 -0.70 5.51
C LEU A 116 9.12 0.42 6.31
N LEU A 117 7.97 0.14 6.90
CA LEU A 117 7.18 1.09 7.70
C LEU A 117 7.39 0.80 9.19
N ASP A 118 7.84 1.78 9.94
CA ASP A 118 8.06 1.68 11.40
C ASP A 118 6.73 1.72 12.15
N ALA A 119 5.94 0.70 11.95
CA ALA A 119 4.62 0.54 12.56
C ALA A 119 4.37 -0.93 12.92
N ARG A 120 3.49 -1.11 13.90
CA ARG A 120 2.91 -2.41 14.26
C ARG A 120 1.47 -2.45 13.80
N VAL A 121 1.06 -3.54 13.18
CA VAL A 121 -0.28 -3.72 12.63
C VAL A 121 -0.93 -5.00 13.15
N ARG A 122 -2.20 -4.91 13.56
CA ARG A 122 -3.03 -6.05 13.94
C ARG A 122 -3.93 -6.45 12.79
N ARG A 123 -3.89 -7.73 12.42
CA ARG A 123 -4.74 -8.31 11.38
C ARG A 123 -6.14 -8.59 11.92
N ASN A 124 -7.16 -8.43 11.06
CA ASN A 124 -8.57 -8.73 11.37
C ASN A 124 -9.06 -8.04 12.65
N ALA A 125 -8.68 -6.78 12.87
CA ALA A 125 -8.88 -6.07 14.13
C ALA A 125 -10.28 -5.48 14.32
N PHE A 126 -11.09 -5.37 13.26
CA PHE A 126 -12.39 -4.71 13.31
C PHE A 126 -13.55 -5.59 13.85
N GLY A 127 -13.30 -6.90 14.09
CA GLY A 127 -14.30 -7.83 14.64
C GLY A 127 -15.42 -8.17 13.64
N ARG A 128 -16.29 -9.14 14.01
CA ARG A 128 -17.36 -9.66 13.14
C ARG A 128 -18.50 -8.68 12.84
N GLN A 129 -18.66 -7.61 13.62
CA GLN A 129 -19.77 -6.63 13.47
C GLN A 129 -19.45 -5.48 12.52
N LEU A 130 -18.16 -5.26 12.14
CA LEU A 130 -17.72 -4.19 11.25
C LEU A 130 -16.84 -4.77 10.12
N ASP A 131 -17.26 -5.90 9.54
CA ASP A 131 -16.47 -6.58 8.50
C ASP A 131 -16.28 -5.73 7.24
N SER A 132 -17.26 -4.87 6.90
CA SER A 132 -17.19 -3.97 5.74
C SER A 132 -18.09 -2.75 5.95
N PHE A 133 -17.58 -1.57 5.65
CA PHE A 133 -18.33 -0.31 5.67
C PHE A 133 -17.64 0.74 4.80
N GLU A 134 -18.39 1.78 4.44
CA GLU A 134 -17.91 2.94 3.70
C GLU A 134 -18.04 4.19 4.56
N THR A 135 -17.08 5.12 4.42
CA THR A 135 -17.09 6.40 5.11
C THR A 135 -16.24 7.42 4.34
N THR A 136 -16.24 8.66 4.80
CA THR A 136 -15.28 9.68 4.37
C THR A 136 -14.29 9.98 5.49
N LEU A 137 -13.07 10.33 5.14
CA LEU A 137 -11.97 10.62 6.07
C LEU A 137 -11.32 11.95 5.73
N ASP A 138 -10.95 12.70 6.76
CA ASP A 138 -9.96 13.77 6.58
C ASP A 138 -8.57 13.13 6.46
N VAL A 139 -7.98 13.19 5.27
CA VAL A 139 -6.63 12.67 5.00
C VAL A 139 -5.68 13.85 4.82
N ARG A 140 -4.84 14.08 5.82
CA ARG A 140 -3.90 15.20 5.86
C ARG A 140 -3.03 15.26 4.60
N GLY A 141 -2.97 16.42 3.97
CA GLY A 141 -2.20 16.64 2.74
C GLY A 141 -2.86 16.10 1.48
N VAL A 142 -4.04 15.47 1.57
CA VAL A 142 -4.84 14.97 0.45
C VAL A 142 -6.13 15.78 0.34
N ALA A 143 -7.11 15.54 1.22
CA ALA A 143 -8.39 16.25 1.25
C ALA A 143 -9.19 15.91 2.53
N PRO A 144 -10.20 16.72 2.90
CA PRO A 144 -10.99 16.50 4.12
C PRO A 144 -12.08 15.43 3.99
N ASP A 145 -12.41 14.95 2.81
CA ASP A 145 -13.57 14.08 2.56
C ASP A 145 -13.23 12.94 1.60
N VAL A 146 -12.08 12.30 1.78
CA VAL A 146 -11.62 11.17 0.97
C VAL A 146 -12.53 9.96 1.21
N GLU A 147 -13.08 9.38 0.15
CA GLU A 147 -13.87 8.16 0.22
C GLU A 147 -13.03 6.96 0.63
N ALA A 148 -13.50 6.19 1.60
CA ALA A 148 -12.78 5.06 2.18
C ALA A 148 -13.69 3.85 2.36
N VAL A 149 -13.33 2.74 1.71
CA VAL A 149 -13.99 1.43 1.82
C VAL A 149 -13.14 0.54 2.70
N PHE A 150 -13.71 0.10 3.81
CA PHE A 150 -13.09 -0.83 4.75
C PHE A 150 -13.64 -2.23 4.56
N ILE A 151 -12.77 -3.23 4.38
CA ILE A 151 -13.12 -4.65 4.24
C ILE A 151 -12.18 -5.45 5.14
N ARG A 152 -12.67 -5.97 6.26
CA ARG A 152 -11.86 -6.72 7.25
C ARG A 152 -10.51 -6.05 7.53
N ALA A 153 -10.55 -4.74 7.69
CA ALA A 153 -9.37 -3.89 7.69
C ALA A 153 -8.39 -4.22 8.82
N PRO A 154 -7.09 -4.08 8.59
CA PRO A 154 -6.09 -4.11 9.63
C PRO A 154 -6.10 -2.81 10.45
N LEU A 155 -5.56 -2.86 11.67
CA LEU A 155 -5.43 -1.73 12.57
C LEU A 155 -3.96 -1.48 12.90
N ILE A 156 -3.49 -0.26 12.71
CA ILE A 156 -2.18 0.16 13.23
C ILE A 156 -2.30 0.34 14.75
N THR A 157 -1.52 -0.43 15.51
CA THR A 157 -1.55 -0.44 16.98
C THR A 157 -0.46 0.43 17.60
N SER A 158 0.63 0.68 16.87
CA SER A 158 1.67 1.64 17.25
C SER A 158 2.48 2.10 16.05
N THR A 159 3.07 3.29 16.18
CA THR A 159 3.96 3.89 15.16
C THR A 159 5.24 4.36 15.80
N GLY A 160 6.35 4.30 15.04
CA GLY A 160 7.60 4.96 15.40
C GLY A 160 7.52 6.49 15.28
N PRO A 161 8.51 7.21 15.82
CA PRO A 161 8.47 8.69 15.92
C PRO A 161 8.51 9.41 14.57
N ASP A 162 9.05 8.77 13.53
CA ASP A 162 9.15 9.36 12.19
C ASP A 162 7.97 9.01 11.27
N VAL A 163 6.94 8.35 11.79
CA VAL A 163 5.72 8.01 11.05
C VAL A 163 4.71 9.13 11.20
N GLU A 164 4.33 9.74 10.09
CA GLU A 164 3.29 10.75 10.01
C GLU A 164 1.91 10.08 9.92
N ILE A 165 1.00 10.42 10.83
CA ILE A 165 -0.40 10.00 10.78
C ILE A 165 -1.14 10.92 9.82
N LEU A 166 -1.65 10.34 8.71
CA LEU A 166 -2.40 11.08 7.70
C LEU A 166 -3.91 11.06 7.95
N ALA A 167 -4.44 9.94 8.47
CA ALA A 167 -5.86 9.86 8.81
C ALA A 167 -6.10 8.97 10.03
N GLU A 168 -7.07 9.40 10.80
CA GLU A 168 -7.61 8.68 11.96
C GLU A 168 -9.13 8.56 11.81
N MET A 169 -9.68 7.51 12.40
CA MET A 169 -11.12 7.26 12.43
C MET A 169 -11.58 6.99 13.87
N GLN A 170 -12.68 7.61 14.27
CA GLN A 170 -13.34 7.31 15.55
C GLN A 170 -14.14 6.01 15.44
N SER A 171 -13.96 5.11 16.40
CA SER A 171 -14.70 3.86 16.53
C SER A 171 -15.14 3.67 17.98
N GLY A 172 -16.31 4.19 18.30
CA GLY A 172 -16.73 4.35 19.69
C GLY A 172 -15.85 5.36 20.42
N GLU A 173 -15.28 4.97 21.56
CA GLU A 173 -14.34 5.79 22.33
C GLU A 173 -12.88 5.70 21.86
N GLU A 174 -12.56 4.80 20.91
CA GLU A 174 -11.21 4.59 20.41
C GLU A 174 -10.95 5.38 19.13
N THR A 175 -9.77 6.02 19.06
CA THR A 175 -9.22 6.59 17.83
C THR A 175 -8.34 5.55 17.16
N ARG A 176 -8.59 5.28 15.89
CA ARG A 176 -7.88 4.28 15.09
C ARG A 176 -7.10 4.94 13.96
N ILE A 177 -5.80 4.68 13.89
CA ILE A 177 -4.93 5.13 12.81
C ILE A 177 -5.23 4.30 11.56
N VAL A 178 -5.62 4.97 10.47
CA VAL A 178 -6.09 4.29 9.23
C VAL A 178 -5.28 4.66 7.99
N ALA A 179 -4.49 5.75 8.02
CA ALA A 179 -3.52 6.06 6.98
C ALA A 179 -2.28 6.72 7.58
N VAL A 180 -1.12 6.34 7.07
CA VAL A 180 0.18 6.83 7.53
C VAL A 180 1.15 7.01 6.36
N ARG A 181 2.15 7.87 6.60
CA ARG A 181 3.30 8.04 5.70
C ARG A 181 4.60 8.01 6.49
N GLN A 182 5.62 7.38 5.94
CA GLN A 182 6.99 7.50 6.43
C GLN A 182 7.92 7.65 5.23
N LYS A 183 8.46 8.85 5.02
CA LYS A 183 9.33 9.17 3.87
C LYS A 183 8.65 8.84 2.53
N ASN A 184 9.15 7.80 1.85
CA ASN A 184 8.66 7.29 0.57
C ASN A 184 7.59 6.17 0.71
N ILE A 185 7.20 5.81 1.91
CA ILE A 185 6.21 4.77 2.16
C ILE A 185 4.87 5.41 2.52
N LEU A 186 3.83 5.08 1.76
CA LEU A 186 2.42 5.44 2.00
C LEU A 186 1.64 4.16 2.32
N ALA A 187 0.80 4.20 3.35
CA ALA A 187 -0.01 3.04 3.73
C ALA A 187 -1.40 3.43 4.22
N ALA A 188 -2.42 2.67 3.81
CA ALA A 188 -3.80 2.84 4.22
C ALA A 188 -4.43 1.49 4.59
N SER A 189 -5.26 1.47 5.64
CA SER A 189 -6.00 0.27 6.06
C SER A 189 -7.24 -0.01 5.22
N PHE A 190 -7.70 0.97 4.45
CA PHE A 190 -8.87 0.94 3.58
C PHE A 190 -8.50 0.75 2.11
N HIS A 191 -9.51 0.64 1.25
CA HIS A 191 -9.44 0.37 -0.18
C HIS A 191 -9.87 1.60 -0.99
N PRO A 192 -9.00 2.59 -1.26
CA PRO A 192 -9.34 3.75 -2.08
C PRO A 192 -9.60 3.35 -3.55
N GLU A 193 -9.05 2.22 -3.99
CA GLU A 193 -9.22 1.69 -5.34
C GLU A 193 -10.64 1.18 -5.64
N LEU A 194 -11.47 1.02 -4.61
CA LEU A 194 -12.88 0.58 -4.76
C LEU A 194 -13.87 1.75 -4.84
N THR A 195 -13.38 2.99 -4.89
CA THR A 195 -14.18 4.20 -4.99
C THR A 195 -13.88 4.94 -6.31
N ALA A 196 -14.68 5.96 -6.60
CA ALA A 196 -14.41 6.88 -7.71
C ALA A 196 -13.42 8.00 -7.33
N ASP A 197 -12.98 8.05 -6.07
CA ASP A 197 -12.09 9.08 -5.55
C ASP A 197 -10.63 8.80 -5.93
N LEU A 198 -10.10 9.59 -6.83
CA LEU A 198 -8.72 9.45 -7.33
C LEU A 198 -7.66 10.14 -6.46
N ARG A 199 -8.07 10.95 -5.47
CA ARG A 199 -7.18 11.90 -4.76
C ARG A 199 -6.03 11.24 -4.01
N LEU A 200 -6.24 10.08 -3.38
CA LEU A 200 -5.18 9.38 -2.68
C LEU A 200 -4.16 8.76 -3.65
N HIS A 201 -4.61 8.22 -4.78
CA HIS A 201 -3.72 7.75 -5.84
C HIS A 201 -2.94 8.91 -6.49
N GLN A 202 -3.59 10.07 -6.71
CA GLN A 202 -2.92 11.26 -7.20
C GLN A 202 -1.86 11.76 -6.21
N TYR A 203 -2.14 11.71 -4.90
CA TYR A 203 -1.15 12.03 -3.87
C TYR A 203 0.07 11.10 -3.96
N PHE A 204 -0.15 9.79 -4.15
CA PHE A 204 0.95 8.84 -4.37
C PHE A 204 1.74 9.15 -5.64
N LEU A 205 1.08 9.48 -6.76
CA LEU A 205 1.76 9.87 -8.00
C LEU A 205 2.61 11.14 -7.81
N ASN A 206 2.15 12.10 -7.03
CA ASN A 206 2.93 13.29 -6.68
C ASN A 206 4.21 12.92 -5.89
N MET A 207 4.14 11.91 -5.00
CA MET A 207 5.35 11.39 -4.33
C MET A 207 6.33 10.79 -5.35
N CYS A 208 5.83 10.06 -6.34
CA CYS A 208 6.65 9.47 -7.42
C CYS A 208 7.32 10.54 -8.30
N GLU A 209 6.61 11.62 -8.62
CA GLU A 209 7.19 12.75 -9.36
C GLU A 209 8.34 13.41 -8.60
N HIS A 210 8.17 13.64 -7.31
CA HIS A 210 9.22 14.22 -6.46
C HIS A 210 10.45 13.33 -6.32
N TRP A 211 10.26 12.02 -6.30
CA TRP A 211 11.39 11.08 -6.24
C TRP A 211 12.17 11.00 -7.55
N ARG A 212 11.47 11.10 -8.69
CA ARG A 212 12.06 11.03 -10.03
C ARG A 212 12.91 12.26 -10.40
N ASN A 213 12.59 13.43 -9.83
CA ASN A 213 13.26 14.72 -10.10
C ASN A 213 14.42 14.99 -9.14
#